data_49944e5e5bb4aa8a5d1185029a8ac5a1
#
_entry.id   49944e5e5bb4aa8a5d1185029a8ac5a1
#
_cell.length_a   1.000
_cell.length_b   1.000
_cell.length_c   1.000
_cell.angle_alpha   90.00
_cell.angle_beta   90.00
_cell.angle_gamma   90.00
#
_symmetry.space_group_name_H-M   'P 1'
#
loop_
_entity.id
_entity.type
_entity.pdbx_description
1 polymer ?
#
loop_
_entity_poly.entity_id
_entity_poly.type
_entity_poly.pdbx_seq_one_letter_code
_entity_poly.pdbx_strand_id
1 'polypeptide(L)'
;RQRQMCIRDRFEHLRDESLEGLKAIGFDGYAIGGLSVGEPKEEMMKILDHLKTRMPEDKPRYLMGVGTPEDLVEGVKRGIDMFDCVMPTRNARNGWLFTRYGDIKLRNAKHKHDLRPLDESCDCYCCRNFSRAYLHHLQKVNEILGARLNTIHNLHYYLNLMKEIREALD
;
A
#
# COMPACT_ATOMS: atom_id res chain seq x y z
N ARG A 1 9.79 -19.38 -15.47
CA ARG A 1 9.17 -20.23 -14.41
C ARG A 1 8.21 -19.44 -13.49
N GLN A 2 8.53 -18.23 -13.06
CA GLN A 2 7.63 -17.40 -12.24
C GLN A 2 6.30 -17.04 -12.95
N ARG A 3 6.33 -16.81 -14.27
CA ARG A 3 5.11 -16.51 -15.05
C ARG A 3 4.06 -17.63 -15.04
N GLN A 4 4.46 -18.89 -14.91
CA GLN A 4 3.52 -20.02 -14.91
C GLN A 4 2.75 -20.19 -13.59
N MET A 5 3.34 -19.79 -12.44
CA MET A 5 2.63 -19.86 -11.17
C MET A 5 1.52 -18.82 -11.05
N CYS A 6 1.71 -17.61 -11.64
CA CYS A 6 0.72 -16.53 -11.57
C CYS A 6 -0.37 -16.59 -12.66
N ILE A 7 -0.22 -17.44 -13.69
CA ILE A 7 -1.23 -17.58 -14.75
C ILE A 7 -2.56 -18.08 -14.20
N ARG A 8 -2.55 -19.05 -13.28
CA ARG A 8 -3.76 -19.58 -12.66
C ARG A 8 -4.57 -18.49 -11.92
N ASP A 9 -3.88 -17.54 -11.33
CA ASP A 9 -4.47 -16.48 -10.53
C ASP A 9 -5.25 -15.44 -11.35
N ARG A 10 -5.13 -15.47 -12.68
CA ARG A 10 -5.83 -14.58 -13.62
C ARG A 10 -7.12 -15.17 -14.20
N PHE A 11 -7.37 -16.46 -13.99
CA PHE A 11 -8.55 -17.13 -14.52
C PHE A 11 -9.64 -17.18 -13.44
N GLU A 12 -10.75 -16.50 -13.68
CA GLU A 12 -11.88 -16.40 -12.77
C GLU A 12 -12.38 -17.79 -12.30
N HIS A 13 -12.56 -18.72 -13.24
CA HIS A 13 -13.06 -20.07 -12.92
C HIS A 13 -12.12 -20.88 -11.99
N LEU A 14 -10.79 -20.71 -12.14
CA LEU A 14 -9.82 -21.37 -11.26
C LEU A 14 -9.79 -20.74 -9.86
N ARG A 15 -10.03 -19.43 -9.78
CA ARG A 15 -10.23 -18.77 -8.49
C ARG A 15 -11.49 -19.20 -7.81
N ASP A 16 -12.58 -19.37 -8.56
CA ASP A 16 -13.86 -19.88 -8.03
C ASP A 16 -13.68 -21.30 -7.48
N GLU A 17 -13.06 -22.20 -8.25
CA GLU A 17 -12.77 -23.58 -7.80
C GLU A 17 -11.92 -23.59 -6.52
N SER A 18 -10.87 -22.77 -6.47
CA SER A 18 -10.01 -22.65 -5.29
C SER A 18 -10.78 -22.09 -4.10
N LEU A 19 -11.58 -21.04 -4.30
CA LEU A 19 -12.36 -20.42 -3.22
C LEU A 19 -13.40 -21.38 -2.65
N GLU A 20 -14.15 -22.11 -3.50
CA GLU A 20 -15.13 -23.10 -3.04
C GLU A 20 -14.46 -24.23 -2.24
N GLY A 21 -13.29 -24.71 -2.67
CA GLY A 21 -12.52 -25.68 -1.90
C GLY A 21 -12.08 -25.14 -0.54
N LEU A 22 -11.64 -23.87 -0.46
CA LEU A 22 -11.27 -23.25 0.81
C LEU A 22 -12.48 -23.00 1.71
N LYS A 23 -13.63 -22.61 1.16
CA LYS A 23 -14.88 -22.43 1.90
C LYS A 23 -15.38 -23.76 2.49
N ALA A 24 -15.23 -24.86 1.75
CA ALA A 24 -15.59 -26.20 2.24
C ALA A 24 -14.73 -26.65 3.43
N ILE A 25 -13.47 -26.20 3.52
CA ILE A 25 -12.59 -26.46 4.67
C ILE A 25 -13.02 -25.61 5.88
N GLY A 26 -13.47 -24.37 5.66
CA GLY A 26 -13.98 -23.47 6.70
C GLY A 26 -12.90 -22.75 7.49
N PHE A 27 -12.26 -21.73 6.89
CA PHE A 27 -11.28 -20.87 7.55
C PHE A 27 -11.94 -19.67 8.23
N ASP A 28 -11.21 -19.06 9.19
CA ASP A 28 -11.63 -17.83 9.88
C ASP A 28 -11.43 -16.57 9.06
N GLY A 29 -10.71 -16.64 7.94
CA GLY A 29 -10.46 -15.56 6.99
C GLY A 29 -9.91 -16.07 5.68
N TYR A 30 -9.94 -15.23 4.64
CA TYR A 30 -9.54 -15.61 3.28
C TYR A 30 -8.57 -14.60 2.68
N ALA A 31 -7.51 -15.11 2.06
CA ALA A 31 -6.49 -14.28 1.40
C ALA A 31 -6.55 -14.38 -0.12
N ILE A 32 -6.35 -13.25 -0.77
CA ILE A 32 -6.19 -13.14 -2.23
C ILE A 32 -4.71 -12.89 -2.51
N GLY A 33 -4.04 -13.90 -3.04
CA GLY A 33 -2.65 -13.83 -3.48
C GLY A 33 -2.51 -13.85 -5.00
N GLY A 34 -1.28 -13.77 -5.50
CA GLY A 34 -0.97 -13.87 -6.92
C GLY A 34 -1.35 -12.64 -7.76
N LEU A 35 -1.73 -11.53 -7.12
CA LEU A 35 -1.96 -10.23 -7.73
C LEU A 35 -0.81 -9.27 -7.40
N SER A 36 -0.70 -8.16 -8.16
CA SER A 36 0.38 -7.17 -8.01
C SER A 36 1.78 -7.74 -8.28
N VAL A 37 1.88 -8.69 -9.22
CA VAL A 37 3.13 -9.36 -9.65
C VAL A 37 3.56 -8.97 -11.06
N GLY A 38 3.06 -7.85 -11.57
CA GLY A 38 3.40 -7.26 -12.87
C GLY A 38 2.28 -7.26 -13.91
N GLU A 39 1.06 -7.61 -13.52
CA GLU A 39 -0.14 -7.39 -14.32
C GLU A 39 -0.55 -5.91 -14.34
N PRO A 40 -1.31 -5.46 -15.36
CA PRO A 40 -1.99 -4.17 -15.36
C PRO A 40 -2.96 -4.05 -14.18
N LYS A 41 -3.10 -2.83 -13.63
CA LYS A 41 -4.02 -2.58 -12.49
C LYS A 41 -5.46 -2.97 -12.81
N GLU A 42 -5.88 -2.80 -14.04
CA GLU A 42 -7.22 -3.14 -14.53
C GLU A 42 -7.51 -4.64 -14.37
N GLU A 43 -6.54 -5.50 -14.63
CA GLU A 43 -6.68 -6.95 -14.42
C GLU A 43 -6.84 -7.29 -12.93
N MET A 44 -6.04 -6.66 -12.06
CA MET A 44 -6.18 -6.82 -10.61
C MET A 44 -7.58 -6.39 -10.14
N MET A 45 -8.05 -5.21 -10.56
CA MET A 45 -9.36 -4.69 -10.18
C MET A 45 -10.49 -5.59 -10.68
N LYS A 46 -10.39 -6.13 -11.91
CA LYS A 46 -11.35 -7.09 -12.46
C LYS A 46 -11.48 -8.35 -11.61
N ILE A 47 -10.36 -8.90 -11.16
CA ILE A 47 -10.36 -10.08 -10.28
C ILE A 47 -10.97 -9.75 -8.90
N LEU A 48 -10.68 -8.57 -8.35
CA LEU A 48 -11.28 -8.14 -7.08
C LEU A 48 -12.79 -7.93 -7.21
N ASP A 49 -13.27 -7.34 -8.31
CA ASP A 49 -14.69 -7.19 -8.59
C ASP A 49 -15.38 -8.55 -8.73
N HIS A 50 -14.74 -9.52 -9.38
CA HIS A 50 -15.22 -10.89 -9.52
C HIS A 50 -15.34 -11.59 -8.15
N LEU A 51 -14.35 -11.43 -7.26
CA LEU A 51 -14.33 -12.08 -5.95
C LEU A 51 -15.20 -11.40 -4.91
N LYS A 52 -15.53 -10.10 -5.07
CA LYS A 52 -16.28 -9.30 -4.10
C LYS A 52 -17.57 -9.99 -3.62
N THR A 53 -18.34 -10.53 -4.55
CA THR A 53 -19.64 -11.18 -4.28
C THR A 53 -19.53 -12.68 -3.94
N ARG A 54 -18.36 -13.27 -4.06
CA ARG A 54 -18.12 -14.72 -3.87
C ARG A 54 -17.46 -15.04 -2.55
N MET A 55 -16.63 -14.14 -2.05
CA MET A 55 -15.98 -14.30 -0.75
C MET A 55 -16.99 -14.10 0.38
N PRO A 56 -16.89 -14.89 1.48
CA PRO A 56 -17.73 -14.71 2.65
C PRO A 56 -17.68 -13.27 3.18
N GLU A 57 -18.85 -12.68 3.46
CA GLU A 57 -18.93 -11.30 3.97
C GLU A 57 -18.66 -11.20 5.48
N ASP A 58 -18.90 -12.30 6.19
CA ASP A 58 -18.71 -12.44 7.63
C ASP A 58 -17.28 -12.83 8.03
N LYS A 59 -16.35 -12.89 7.08
CA LYS A 59 -14.96 -13.30 7.31
C LYS A 59 -13.97 -12.26 6.80
N PRO A 60 -12.85 -12.04 7.52
CA PRO A 60 -11.80 -11.13 7.07
C PRO A 60 -11.25 -11.51 5.69
N ARG A 61 -11.09 -10.49 4.83
CA ARG A 61 -10.56 -10.61 3.46
C ARG A 61 -9.23 -9.88 3.36
N TYR A 62 -8.18 -10.62 3.03
CA TYR A 62 -6.81 -10.13 2.99
C TYR A 62 -6.27 -10.11 1.56
N LEU A 63 -5.87 -8.94 1.07
CA LEU A 63 -5.19 -8.78 -0.22
C LEU A 63 -3.69 -8.68 -0.02
N MET A 64 -2.97 -9.70 -0.46
CA MET A 64 -1.54 -9.86 -0.24
C MET A 64 -0.69 -9.00 -1.18
N GLY A 65 0.32 -8.32 -0.62
CA GLY A 65 1.36 -7.61 -1.37
C GLY A 65 0.92 -6.32 -2.07
N VAL A 66 -0.21 -5.77 -1.73
CA VAL A 66 -0.80 -4.55 -2.33
C VAL A 66 -0.86 -3.44 -1.28
N GLY A 67 -0.57 -2.19 -1.52
CA GLY A 67 -0.20 -1.55 -2.77
C GLY A 67 0.07 -0.06 -2.57
N THR A 68 -0.23 0.73 -3.61
CA THR A 68 -0.21 2.20 -3.50
C THR A 68 -1.39 2.70 -2.63
N PRO A 69 -1.36 3.95 -2.15
CA PRO A 69 -2.50 4.54 -1.42
C PRO A 69 -3.83 4.39 -2.17
N GLU A 70 -3.82 4.58 -3.48
CA GLU A 70 -4.99 4.43 -4.35
C GLU A 70 -5.47 2.98 -4.40
N ASP A 71 -4.53 2.02 -4.46
CA ASP A 71 -4.88 0.59 -4.50
C ASP A 71 -5.54 0.13 -3.19
N LEU A 72 -5.14 0.71 -2.04
CA LEU A 72 -5.78 0.44 -0.76
C LEU A 72 -7.24 0.92 -0.76
N VAL A 73 -7.49 2.14 -1.20
CA VAL A 73 -8.86 2.69 -1.30
C VAL A 73 -9.71 1.85 -2.25
N GLU A 74 -9.19 1.51 -3.43
CA GLU A 74 -9.91 0.68 -4.39
C GLU A 74 -10.13 -0.76 -3.91
N GLY A 75 -9.20 -1.31 -3.13
CA GLY A 75 -9.36 -2.61 -2.49
C GLY A 75 -10.47 -2.61 -1.44
N VAL A 76 -10.49 -1.60 -0.55
CA VAL A 76 -11.55 -1.48 0.47
C VAL A 76 -12.93 -1.32 -0.16
N LYS A 77 -13.08 -0.50 -1.22
CA LYS A 77 -14.34 -0.39 -1.98
C LYS A 77 -14.84 -1.74 -2.52
N ARG A 78 -13.92 -2.69 -2.71
CA ARG A 78 -14.22 -4.05 -3.17
C ARG A 78 -14.33 -5.08 -2.03
N GLY A 79 -14.36 -4.59 -0.78
CA GLY A 79 -14.59 -5.41 0.41
C GLY A 79 -13.33 -6.10 0.94
N ILE A 80 -12.16 -5.53 0.72
CA ILE A 80 -10.90 -5.99 1.33
C ILE A 80 -10.70 -5.28 2.67
N ASP A 81 -10.36 -6.06 3.71
CA ASP A 81 -10.20 -5.57 5.08
C ASP A 81 -8.73 -5.37 5.46
N MET A 82 -7.83 -6.18 4.90
CA MET A 82 -6.43 -6.27 5.31
C MET A 82 -5.49 -6.22 4.12
N PHE A 83 -4.34 -5.57 4.32
CA PHE A 83 -3.29 -5.43 3.32
C PHE A 83 -1.91 -5.57 3.96
N ASP A 84 -0.94 -6.02 3.18
CA ASP A 84 0.48 -5.84 3.46
C ASP A 84 1.19 -5.26 2.22
N CYS A 85 2.21 -4.46 2.44
CA CYS A 85 2.94 -3.87 1.34
C CYS A 85 4.33 -3.40 1.77
N VAL A 86 5.32 -3.63 0.91
CA VAL A 86 6.68 -3.11 1.10
C VAL A 86 6.85 -1.65 0.67
N MET A 87 5.87 -1.08 -0.05
CA MET A 87 6.01 0.24 -0.67
C MET A 87 6.30 1.36 0.34
N PRO A 88 5.60 1.49 1.48
CA PRO A 88 5.89 2.58 2.39
C PRO A 88 7.34 2.58 2.85
N THR A 89 7.89 1.43 3.21
CA THR A 89 9.27 1.34 3.70
C THR A 89 10.31 1.34 2.57
N ARG A 90 10.05 0.61 1.47
CA ARG A 90 10.95 0.58 0.31
C ARG A 90 11.07 1.95 -0.35
N ASN A 91 9.96 2.64 -0.57
CA ASN A 91 9.94 3.96 -1.18
C ASN A 91 10.61 5.00 -0.27
N ALA A 92 10.38 4.93 1.04
CA ALA A 92 11.02 5.79 2.02
C ALA A 92 12.55 5.70 1.96
N ARG A 93 13.11 4.49 1.93
CA ARG A 93 14.56 4.30 1.79
C ARG A 93 15.13 4.90 0.51
N ASN A 94 14.33 4.96 -0.55
CA ASN A 94 14.69 5.57 -1.82
C ASN A 94 14.37 7.08 -1.91
N GLY A 95 13.89 7.68 -0.81
CA GLY A 95 13.52 9.10 -0.75
C GLY A 95 12.25 9.43 -1.52
N TRP A 96 11.36 8.48 -1.69
CA TRP A 96 10.05 8.66 -2.28
C TRP A 96 8.99 8.59 -1.16
N LEU A 97 8.30 9.72 -0.94
CA LEU A 97 7.42 9.92 0.20
C LEU A 97 6.02 10.31 -0.26
N PHE A 98 5.02 9.79 0.44
CA PHE A 98 3.62 10.05 0.18
C PHE A 98 3.13 11.22 1.05
N THR A 99 2.39 12.14 0.45
CA THR A 99 1.77 13.27 1.17
C THR A 99 0.33 13.47 0.69
N ARG A 100 -0.48 14.23 1.44
CA ARG A 100 -1.83 14.61 1.02
C ARG A 100 -1.89 15.35 -0.32
N TYR A 101 -0.78 15.96 -0.70
CA TYR A 101 -0.67 16.80 -1.92
C TYR A 101 0.05 16.09 -3.06
N GLY A 102 0.28 14.78 -2.95
CA GLY A 102 0.99 13.95 -3.91
C GLY A 102 2.39 13.55 -3.43
N ASP A 103 3.13 12.93 -4.33
CA ASP A 103 4.42 12.31 -3.99
C ASP A 103 5.56 13.32 -3.94
N ILE A 104 6.44 13.15 -2.96
CA ILE A 104 7.71 13.87 -2.85
C ILE A 104 8.87 12.93 -3.16
N LYS A 105 9.72 13.33 -4.11
CA LYS A 105 11.02 12.70 -4.37
C LYS A 105 12.12 13.58 -3.80
N LEU A 106 12.62 13.26 -2.62
CA LEU A 106 13.58 14.06 -1.87
C LEU A 106 14.89 14.34 -2.61
N ARG A 107 15.29 13.48 -3.54
CA ARG A 107 16.51 13.68 -4.36
C ARG A 107 16.42 14.88 -5.30
N ASN A 108 15.23 15.40 -5.56
CA ASN A 108 15.04 16.56 -6.44
C ASN A 108 15.66 17.80 -5.82
N ALA A 109 16.43 18.56 -6.61
CA ALA A 109 17.17 19.76 -6.19
C ALA A 109 16.27 20.85 -5.58
N LYS A 110 14.98 20.90 -5.96
CA LYS A 110 14.00 21.86 -5.42
C LYS A 110 13.85 21.77 -3.89
N HIS A 111 14.21 20.66 -3.28
CA HIS A 111 14.10 20.45 -1.83
C HIS A 111 15.34 20.86 -1.05
N LYS A 112 16.44 21.23 -1.74
CA LYS A 112 17.74 21.56 -1.12
C LYS A 112 17.66 22.69 -0.09
N HIS A 113 16.77 23.66 -0.30
CA HIS A 113 16.60 24.84 0.56
C HIS A 113 15.17 24.98 1.10
N ASP A 114 14.34 23.95 0.97
CA ASP A 114 12.94 23.96 1.42
C ASP A 114 12.88 23.65 2.92
N LEU A 115 12.61 24.67 3.73
CA LEU A 115 12.53 24.55 5.19
C LEU A 115 11.18 24.04 5.69
N ARG A 116 10.21 23.84 4.82
CA ARG A 116 8.89 23.25 5.18
C ARG A 116 9.02 21.77 5.54
N PRO A 117 8.08 21.21 6.33
CA PRO A 117 8.00 19.78 6.57
C PRO A 117 7.64 19.02 5.28
N LEU A 118 7.72 17.70 5.30
CA LEU A 118 7.27 16.86 4.17
C LEU A 118 5.80 17.14 3.82
N ASP A 119 4.96 17.18 4.84
CA ASP A 119 3.54 17.48 4.72
C ASP A 119 3.14 18.37 5.90
N GLU A 120 2.58 19.54 5.61
CA GLU A 120 2.19 20.53 6.62
C GLU A 120 0.99 20.10 7.46
N SER A 121 0.18 19.18 6.92
CA SER A 121 -0.97 18.61 7.62
C SER A 121 -0.62 17.36 8.42
N CYS A 122 0.61 16.85 8.32
CA CYS A 122 1.04 15.61 8.95
C CYS A 122 1.68 15.88 10.32
N ASP A 123 1.21 15.19 11.33
CA ASP A 123 1.67 15.30 12.71
C ASP A 123 2.70 14.25 13.13
N CYS A 124 3.25 13.46 12.20
CA CYS A 124 4.27 12.47 12.51
C CYS A 124 5.56 13.11 13.07
N TYR A 125 6.34 12.30 13.77
CA TYR A 125 7.61 12.75 14.35
C TYR A 125 8.54 13.42 13.32
N CYS A 126 8.57 12.89 12.10
CA CYS A 126 9.41 13.45 11.03
C CYS A 126 8.95 14.86 10.63
N CYS A 127 7.66 15.06 10.35
CA CYS A 127 7.11 16.35 9.91
C CYS A 127 7.17 17.42 11.00
N ARG A 128 7.02 17.04 12.28
CA ARG A 128 7.11 18.01 13.41
C ARG A 128 8.52 18.53 13.67
N ASN A 129 9.55 17.77 13.31
CA ASN A 129 10.91 18.05 13.78
C ASN A 129 11.92 18.31 12.66
N PHE A 130 11.62 17.96 11.41
CA PHE A 130 12.60 18.01 10.32
C PHE A 130 12.04 18.60 9.04
N SER A 131 12.87 19.43 8.39
CA SER A 131 12.55 20.06 7.11
C SER A 131 12.89 19.15 5.91
N ARG A 132 12.28 19.44 4.76
CA ARG A 132 12.63 18.82 3.48
C ARG A 132 14.10 19.01 3.13
N ALA A 133 14.67 20.19 3.41
CA ALA A 133 16.09 20.48 3.18
C ALA A 133 17.00 19.53 3.97
N TYR A 134 16.71 19.31 5.25
CA TYR A 134 17.48 18.40 6.08
C TYR A 134 17.36 16.95 5.60
N LEU A 135 16.14 16.51 5.32
CA LEU A 135 15.89 15.15 4.80
C LEU A 135 16.52 14.94 3.41
N HIS A 136 16.49 15.96 2.55
CA HIS A 136 17.20 15.95 1.26
C HIS A 136 18.72 15.76 1.46
N HIS A 137 19.31 16.50 2.42
CA HIS A 137 20.73 16.34 2.76
C HIS A 137 21.05 14.91 3.19
N LEU A 138 20.30 14.36 4.17
CA LEU A 138 20.48 12.99 4.66
C LEU A 138 20.34 11.95 3.53
N GLN A 139 19.35 12.14 2.66
CA GLN A 139 19.14 11.25 1.50
C GLN A 139 20.27 11.33 0.49
N LYS A 140 20.87 12.52 0.30
CA LYS A 140 21.98 12.72 -0.63
C LYS A 140 23.28 12.08 -0.16
N VAL A 141 23.55 12.14 1.14
CA VAL A 141 24.77 11.56 1.74
C VAL A 141 24.56 10.12 2.23
N ASN A 142 23.39 9.53 1.97
CA ASN A 142 23.01 8.16 2.32
C ASN A 142 23.07 7.87 3.83
N GLU A 143 22.72 8.85 4.66
CA GLU A 143 22.62 8.65 6.11
C GLU A 143 21.43 7.75 6.48
N ILE A 144 21.68 6.77 7.36
CA ILE A 144 20.66 5.84 7.85
C ILE A 144 19.49 6.57 8.51
N LEU A 145 19.78 7.67 9.22
CA LEU A 145 18.76 8.51 9.84
C LEU A 145 17.73 9.01 8.83
N GLY A 146 18.15 9.39 7.61
CA GLY A 146 17.24 9.80 6.55
C GLY A 146 16.26 8.70 6.17
N ALA A 147 16.74 7.47 5.95
CA ALA A 147 15.89 6.32 5.67
C ALA A 147 14.90 6.02 6.81
N ARG A 148 15.35 6.14 8.06
CA ARG A 148 14.52 5.95 9.27
C ARG A 148 13.40 6.99 9.35
N LEU A 149 13.73 8.28 9.23
CA LEU A 149 12.76 9.38 9.32
C LEU A 149 11.72 9.32 8.20
N ASN A 150 12.18 9.05 6.97
CA ASN A 150 11.32 8.85 5.82
C ASN A 150 10.35 7.66 6.02
N THR A 151 10.84 6.57 6.62
CA THR A 151 10.02 5.38 6.91
C THR A 151 8.95 5.70 7.96
N ILE A 152 9.29 6.43 9.03
CA ILE A 152 8.34 6.88 10.04
C ILE A 152 7.21 7.68 9.38
N HIS A 153 7.56 8.61 8.47
CA HIS A 153 6.56 9.42 7.76
C HIS A 153 5.65 8.56 6.88
N ASN A 154 6.21 7.71 6.02
CA ASN A 154 5.41 6.89 5.10
C ASN A 154 4.51 5.89 5.84
N LEU A 155 4.99 5.27 6.91
CA LEU A 155 4.16 4.38 7.73
C LEU A 155 3.02 5.15 8.40
N HIS A 156 3.31 6.33 8.96
CA HIS A 156 2.29 7.19 9.55
C HIS A 156 1.22 7.58 8.52
N TYR A 157 1.63 7.94 7.30
CA TYR A 157 0.72 8.26 6.21
C TYR A 157 -0.23 7.09 5.90
N TYR A 158 0.31 5.87 5.73
CA TYR A 158 -0.49 4.69 5.43
C TYR A 158 -1.45 4.32 6.57
N LEU A 159 -1.00 4.39 7.82
CA LEU A 159 -1.84 4.13 8.99
C LEU A 159 -2.98 5.15 9.12
N ASN A 160 -2.70 6.43 8.87
CA ASN A 160 -3.72 7.48 8.86
C ASN A 160 -4.70 7.30 7.72
N LEU A 161 -4.24 6.95 6.52
CA LEU A 161 -5.12 6.63 5.39
C LEU A 161 -6.10 5.51 5.76
N MET A 162 -5.61 4.42 6.34
CA MET A 162 -6.48 3.31 6.76
C MET A 162 -7.43 3.70 7.89
N LYS A 163 -7.02 4.61 8.79
CA LYS A 163 -7.89 5.17 9.83
C LYS A 163 -9.01 6.02 9.20
N GLU A 164 -8.66 6.95 8.31
CA GLU A 164 -9.63 7.80 7.60
C GLU A 164 -10.63 6.99 6.77
N ILE A 165 -10.18 5.90 6.14
CA ILE A 165 -11.05 4.97 5.42
C ILE A 165 -12.06 4.33 6.38
N ARG A 166 -11.63 3.84 7.54
CA ARG A 166 -12.55 3.27 8.54
C ARG A 166 -13.57 4.28 9.03
N GLU A 167 -13.12 5.49 9.38
CA GLU A 167 -14.00 6.58 9.81
C GLU A 167 -15.01 7.02 8.74
N ALA A 168 -14.72 6.77 7.47
CA ALA A 168 -15.63 7.08 6.35
C ALA A 168 -16.63 5.94 6.06
N LEU A 169 -16.42 4.74 6.61
CA LEU A 169 -17.30 3.58 6.47
C LEU A 169 -18.29 3.44 7.63
N ASP A 170 -17.94 3.99 8.79
CA ASP A 170 -18.80 4.08 9.99
C ASP A 170 -19.89 5.16 9.82
#